data_b157f22f3617479ee489000b3d155d8d
#
_entry.id   b157f22f3617479ee489000b3d155d8d
#
_cell.length_a   1.000
_cell.length_b   1.000
_cell.length_c   1.000
_cell.angle_alpha   90.00
_cell.angle_beta   90.00
_cell.angle_gamma   90.00
#
_symmetry.space_group_name_H-M   'P 1'
#
loop_
_entity.id
_entity.type
_entity.pdbx_description
1 polymer ?
#
loop_
_entity_poly.entity_id
_entity_poly.type
_entity_poly.pdbx_seq_one_letter_code
_entity_poly.pdbx_strand_id
1 'polypeptide(L)' 'FTPSSSEIIRAKALLSVYEAGVEQGTASVVFEGQMVDEALAKQARMLLAQII' A
#
# COMPACT_ATOMS: atom_id res chain seq x y z
N PHE A 1 -14.16 3.17 -14.18
CA PHE A 1 -12.85 2.50 -14.22
C PHE A 1 -12.68 1.57 -13.02
N THR A 2 -12.43 0.31 -13.28
CA THR A 2 -12.32 -0.70 -12.24
C THR A 2 -10.87 -1.19 -12.16
N PRO A 3 -10.26 -1.18 -10.94
CA PRO A 3 -8.91 -1.68 -10.80
C PRO A 3 -8.82 -3.17 -11.13
N SER A 4 -7.69 -3.58 -11.68
CA SER A 4 -7.47 -4.98 -11.98
C SER A 4 -7.17 -5.77 -10.72
N SER A 5 -7.32 -7.11 -10.80
CA SER A 5 -7.03 -7.97 -9.66
C SER A 5 -5.58 -7.82 -9.19
N SER A 6 -4.65 -7.66 -10.13
CA SER A 6 -3.25 -7.50 -9.77
C SER A 6 -3.01 -6.20 -9.02
N GLU A 7 -3.73 -5.13 -9.37
CA GLU A 7 -3.61 -3.87 -8.63
C GLU A 7 -4.14 -4.00 -7.21
N ILE A 8 -5.23 -4.74 -7.05
CA ILE A 8 -5.80 -4.97 -5.73
C ILE A 8 -4.84 -5.75 -4.86
N ILE A 9 -4.28 -6.83 -5.39
CA ILE A 9 -3.32 -7.65 -4.66
C ILE A 9 -2.10 -6.83 -4.29
N ARG A 10 -1.60 -6.03 -5.22
CA ARG A 10 -0.43 -5.20 -4.97
C ARG A 10 -0.72 -4.15 -3.88
N ALA A 11 -1.89 -3.53 -3.92
CA ALA A 11 -2.25 -2.54 -2.91
C ALA A 11 -2.31 -3.16 -1.52
N LYS A 12 -2.87 -4.36 -1.41
CA LYS A 12 -2.93 -5.06 -0.13
C LYS A 12 -1.54 -5.40 0.38
N ALA A 13 -0.68 -5.91 -0.49
CA ALA A 13 0.68 -6.26 -0.11
C ALA A 13 1.46 -5.02 0.30
N LEU A 14 1.32 -3.94 -0.44
CA LEU A 14 1.98 -2.68 -0.14
C LEU A 14 1.59 -2.16 1.24
N LEU A 15 0.30 -2.16 1.54
CA LEU A 15 -0.19 -1.71 2.84
C LEU A 15 0.33 -2.60 3.97
N SER A 16 0.36 -3.91 3.75
CA SER A 16 0.86 -4.84 4.75
C SER A 16 2.32 -4.55 5.09
N VAL A 17 3.15 -4.33 4.08
CA VAL A 17 4.56 -4.01 4.28
C VAL A 17 4.70 -2.67 4.98
N TYR A 18 3.93 -1.69 4.57
CA TYR A 18 4.00 -0.36 5.16
C TYR A 18 3.61 -0.38 6.65
N GLU A 19 2.52 -1.07 6.97
CA GLU A 19 2.06 -1.14 8.36
C GLU A 19 3.06 -1.84 9.25
N ALA A 20 3.70 -2.89 8.74
CA ALA A 20 4.74 -3.57 9.49
C ALA A 20 5.92 -2.64 9.76
N GLY A 21 6.29 -1.82 8.77
CA GLY A 21 7.36 -0.85 8.95
C GLY A 21 7.02 0.20 9.98
N VAL A 22 5.78 0.70 9.95
CA VAL A 22 5.32 1.71 10.91
C VAL A 22 5.36 1.16 12.33
N GLU A 23 4.97 -0.09 12.52
CA GLU A 23 5.03 -0.72 13.83
C GLU A 23 6.45 -0.77 14.37
N GLN A 24 7.43 -0.90 13.48
CA GLN A 24 8.84 -0.92 13.87
C GLN A 24 9.42 0.48 14.02
N GLY A 25 8.60 1.50 13.81
CA GLY A 25 9.03 2.88 13.95
C GLY A 25 9.59 3.49 12.69
N THR A 26 9.37 2.86 11.55
CA THR A 26 9.86 3.33 10.26
C THR A 26 8.80 4.18 9.58
N ALA A 27 9.17 5.38 9.14
CA ALA A 27 8.23 6.29 8.48
C ALA A 27 7.99 5.93 7.00
N SER A 28 8.86 5.14 6.41
CA SER A 28 8.72 4.70 5.03
C SER A 28 9.34 3.33 4.87
N VAL A 29 8.92 2.61 3.84
CA VAL A 29 9.44 1.27 3.56
C VAL A 29 9.71 1.14 2.06
N VAL A 30 10.49 0.15 1.69
CA VAL A 30 10.73 -0.16 0.28
C VAL A 30 9.92 -1.39 -0.10
N PHE A 31 9.14 -1.28 -1.16
CA PHE A 31 8.33 -2.38 -1.67
C PHE A 31 8.57 -2.51 -3.16
N GLU A 32 9.09 -3.64 -3.58
CA GLU A 32 9.42 -3.94 -4.97
C GLU A 32 10.30 -2.85 -5.59
N GLY A 33 11.28 -2.37 -4.83
CA GLY A 33 12.20 -1.36 -5.32
C GLY A 33 11.65 0.06 -5.30
N GLN A 34 10.43 0.24 -4.80
CA GLN A 34 9.78 1.55 -4.73
C GLN A 34 9.63 1.97 -3.28
N MET A 35 10.00 3.21 -2.99
CA MET A 35 9.80 3.74 -1.65
C MET A 35 8.33 4.04 -1.42
N VAL A 36 7.81 3.49 -0.33
CA VAL A 36 6.42 3.70 0.06
C VAL A 36 6.38 4.59 1.28
N ASP A 37 5.69 5.71 1.17
CA ASP A 37 5.48 6.62 2.28
C ASP A 37 3.99 6.73 2.60
N GLU A 38 3.65 7.65 3.50
CA GLU A 38 2.26 7.81 3.92
C GLU A 38 1.35 8.16 2.74
N ALA A 39 1.82 8.94 1.80
CA ALA A 39 1.01 9.34 0.65
C ALA A 39 0.64 8.14 -0.21
N LEU A 40 1.60 7.27 -0.49
CA LEU A 40 1.34 6.06 -1.26
C LEU A 40 0.44 5.09 -0.51
N ALA A 41 0.67 4.96 0.81
CA ALA A 41 -0.17 4.09 1.63
C ALA A 41 -1.63 4.59 1.62
N LYS A 42 -1.80 5.90 1.68
CA LYS A 42 -3.14 6.49 1.64
C LYS A 42 -3.82 6.20 0.30
N GLN A 43 -3.08 6.32 -0.80
CA GLN A 43 -3.62 6.00 -2.11
C GLN A 43 -4.05 4.55 -2.21
N ALA A 44 -3.26 3.63 -1.65
CA ALA A 44 -3.59 2.23 -1.65
C ALA A 44 -4.86 1.96 -0.84
N ARG A 45 -5.01 2.61 0.30
CA ARG A 45 -6.23 2.49 1.10
C ARG A 45 -7.45 2.98 0.36
N MET A 46 -7.32 4.10 -0.33
CA MET A 46 -8.42 4.65 -1.11
C MET A 46 -8.82 3.71 -2.25
N LEU A 47 -7.84 3.11 -2.90
CA LEU A 47 -8.10 2.15 -3.95
C LEU A 47 -8.89 0.95 -3.41
N LEU A 48 -8.46 0.40 -2.29
CA LEU A 48 -9.15 -0.73 -1.69
C LEU A 48 -10.55 -0.37 -1.21
N ALA A 49 -10.73 0.85 -0.72
CA ALA A 49 -12.04 1.31 -0.27
C ALA A 49 -13.04 1.40 -1.41
N GLN A 50 -12.58 1.67 -2.62
CA GLN A 50 -13.47 1.76 -3.78
C GLN A 50 -14.01 0.39 -4.22
N ILE A 51 -13.35 -0.68 -3.80
CA ILE A 51 -13.70 -2.03 -4.22
C ILE A 51 -14.67 -2.69 -3.25
N ILE A 52 -14.65 -2.27 -2.02
CA ILE A 52 -15.49 -2.85 -0.96
C ILE A 52 -16.88 -2.15 -0.91
#